data_1b4a690c14e1da22140f5ee93716a435
#
_entry.id   1b4a690c14e1da22140f5ee93716a435
#
_cell.length_a   1.000
_cell.length_b   1.000
_cell.length_c   1.000
_cell.angle_alpha   90.00
_cell.angle_beta   90.00
_cell.angle_gamma   90.00
#
_symmetry.space_group_name_H-M   'P 1'
#
loop_
_entity.id
_entity.type
_entity.pdbx_description
1 polymer ?
#
loop_
_entity_poly.entity_id
_entity_poly.type
_entity_poly.pdbx_seq_one_letter_code
_entity_poly.pdbx_strand_id
1 'polypeptide(L)'
;MEPTEPLFAIIAKIVLIIIFAIIPLLLGIFANISTKHPRAMFIAGKTVSILLTIFTVISLSISVIYAINEQDSTQRPYIFAWCICWLLIAIFPLSTFDLTTSQKTKKQKTCYLTISFITFFLILSGSEFLYNRAFGYVFQTERFELSINDFYSNHPEADKNSDINIFASIQNGEDEFTANIAVYKDSITLKATELRYISSEIISSEKSQKDSCYRNDLPRDLVQDIIEEITYYQPEIEYTWVGDLCFHPFAFVELANNKNATTIILKLPDIDEYHPNAQHLAKKIASL
;
A
#
# COMPACT_ATOMS: atom_id res chain seq x y z
N MET A 1 -5.02 -3.23 -16.26
CA MET A 1 -5.65 -1.89 -16.20
C MET A 1 -4.89 -1.15 -15.13
N GLU A 2 -4.23 -0.04 -15.46
CA GLU A 2 -3.64 0.79 -14.40
C GLU A 2 -4.76 1.25 -13.46
N PRO A 3 -4.56 1.16 -12.13
CA PRO A 3 -5.55 1.64 -11.19
C PRO A 3 -5.76 3.12 -11.46
N THR A 4 -6.98 3.50 -11.83
CA THR A 4 -7.35 4.91 -11.97
C THR A 4 -7.20 5.54 -10.61
N GLU A 5 -6.25 6.49 -10.47
CA GLU A 5 -6.12 7.30 -9.24
C GLU A 5 -7.52 7.74 -8.79
N PRO A 6 -7.88 7.53 -7.53
CA PRO A 6 -9.20 7.92 -7.06
C PRO A 6 -9.39 9.41 -7.33
N LEU A 7 -10.53 9.79 -7.87
CA LEU A 7 -10.88 11.16 -8.27
C LEU A 7 -10.51 12.20 -7.19
N PHE A 8 -10.59 11.81 -5.93
CA PHE A 8 -10.22 12.63 -4.77
C PHE A 8 -8.72 13.02 -4.79
N ALA A 9 -7.81 12.09 -5.13
CA ALA A 9 -6.37 12.37 -5.18
C ALA A 9 -6.05 13.38 -6.29
N ILE A 10 -6.70 13.27 -7.45
CA ILE A 10 -6.56 14.23 -8.55
C ILE A 10 -7.05 15.61 -8.12
N ILE A 11 -8.23 15.71 -7.49
CA ILE A 11 -8.78 16.96 -6.99
C ILE A 11 -7.84 17.59 -5.95
N ALA A 12 -7.33 16.81 -5.00
CA ALA A 12 -6.39 17.29 -3.99
C ALA A 12 -5.11 17.87 -4.61
N LYS A 13 -4.54 17.22 -5.63
CA LYS A 13 -3.37 17.72 -6.38
C LYS A 13 -3.69 19.05 -7.07
N ILE A 14 -4.83 19.16 -7.73
CA ILE A 14 -5.26 20.40 -8.39
C ILE A 14 -5.39 21.54 -7.36
N VAL A 15 -6.01 21.29 -6.22
CA VAL A 15 -6.18 22.26 -5.14
C VAL A 15 -4.82 22.71 -4.60
N LEU A 16 -3.88 21.81 -4.38
CA LEU A 16 -2.52 22.14 -3.96
C LEU A 16 -1.79 23.02 -4.98
N ILE A 17 -1.88 22.72 -6.27
CA ILE A 17 -1.30 23.55 -7.34
C ILE A 17 -1.90 24.94 -7.34
N ILE A 18 -3.21 25.07 -7.19
CA ILE A 18 -3.89 26.37 -7.14
C ILE A 18 -3.39 27.19 -5.94
N ILE A 19 -3.38 26.60 -4.75
CA ILE A 19 -3.04 27.31 -3.50
C ILE A 19 -1.56 27.70 -3.49
N PHE A 20 -0.65 26.79 -3.82
CA PHE A 20 0.79 27.00 -3.64
C PHE A 20 1.47 27.65 -4.83
N ALA A 21 0.93 27.53 -6.04
CA ALA A 21 1.55 28.02 -7.25
C ALA A 21 0.76 29.17 -7.90
N ILE A 22 -0.53 28.96 -8.18
CA ILE A 22 -1.33 29.92 -8.96
C ILE A 22 -1.68 31.15 -8.13
N ILE A 23 -2.17 31.02 -6.91
CA ILE A 23 -2.57 32.18 -6.08
C ILE A 23 -1.37 33.10 -5.81
N PRO A 24 -0.19 32.65 -5.34
CA PRO A 24 0.96 33.54 -5.14
C PRO A 24 1.44 34.24 -6.42
N LEU A 25 1.39 33.50 -7.54
CA LEU A 25 1.72 34.12 -8.87
C LEU A 25 0.78 35.26 -9.22
N LEU A 26 -0.54 35.02 -9.10
CA LEU A 26 -1.55 36.05 -9.39
C LEU A 26 -1.42 37.24 -8.46
N LEU A 27 -1.22 37.02 -7.15
CA LEU A 27 -1.00 38.08 -6.18
C LEU A 27 0.22 38.92 -6.53
N GLY A 28 1.33 38.30 -6.97
CA GLY A 28 2.52 38.98 -7.42
C GLY A 28 2.30 39.80 -8.70
N ILE A 29 1.54 39.28 -9.66
CA ILE A 29 1.15 39.99 -10.87
C ILE A 29 0.27 41.19 -10.52
N PHE A 30 -0.76 41.03 -9.69
CA PHE A 30 -1.63 42.12 -9.26
C PHE A 30 -0.88 43.19 -8.49
N ALA A 31 0.08 42.83 -7.63
CA ALA A 31 0.93 43.78 -6.93
C ALA A 31 1.74 44.65 -7.88
N ASN A 32 2.20 44.10 -9.03
CA ASN A 32 2.94 44.85 -10.04
C ASN A 32 2.06 45.75 -10.91
N ILE A 33 0.80 45.38 -11.18
CA ILE A 33 -0.11 46.10 -12.07
C ILE A 33 -0.90 47.18 -11.32
N SER A 34 -1.07 47.03 -10.00
CA SER A 34 -1.86 47.96 -9.19
C SER A 34 -1.25 49.36 -9.17
N THR A 35 -1.93 50.29 -9.80
CA THR A 35 -1.53 51.72 -9.84
C THR A 35 -2.11 52.52 -8.69
N LYS A 36 -3.27 52.12 -8.14
CA LYS A 36 -3.97 52.85 -7.08
C LYS A 36 -3.44 52.59 -5.68
N HIS A 37 -3.11 51.34 -5.38
CA HIS A 37 -2.68 50.91 -4.05
C HIS A 37 -1.52 49.88 -4.09
N PRO A 38 -0.37 50.22 -4.70
CA PRO A 38 0.71 49.25 -4.94
C PRO A 38 1.30 48.70 -3.64
N ARG A 39 1.47 49.52 -2.60
CA ARG A 39 2.00 49.11 -1.30
C ARG A 39 1.06 48.18 -0.57
N ALA A 40 -0.24 48.45 -0.56
CA ALA A 40 -1.24 47.62 0.10
C ALA A 40 -1.34 46.23 -0.53
N MET A 41 -1.36 46.18 -1.89
CA MET A 41 -1.38 44.91 -2.62
C MET A 41 -0.10 44.09 -2.44
N PHE A 42 1.07 44.76 -2.39
CA PHE A 42 2.33 44.10 -2.11
C PHE A 42 2.35 43.48 -0.69
N ILE A 43 1.94 44.28 0.32
CA ILE A 43 1.88 43.79 1.71
C ILE A 43 0.88 42.63 1.82
N ALA A 44 -0.31 42.76 1.26
CA ALA A 44 -1.33 41.71 1.31
C ALA A 44 -0.82 40.41 0.65
N GLY A 45 -0.26 40.49 -0.56
CA GLY A 45 0.25 39.31 -1.25
C GLY A 45 1.43 38.65 -0.52
N LYS A 46 2.34 39.44 0.05
CA LYS A 46 3.46 38.92 0.85
C LYS A 46 2.97 38.25 2.13
N THR A 47 2.00 38.88 2.82
CA THR A 47 1.40 38.33 4.03
C THR A 47 0.71 36.99 3.75
N VAL A 48 -0.08 36.88 2.67
CA VAL A 48 -0.73 35.62 2.29
C VAL A 48 0.33 34.53 2.01
N SER A 49 1.39 34.83 1.28
CA SER A 49 2.46 33.90 0.98
C SER A 49 3.20 33.44 2.24
N ILE A 50 3.45 34.32 3.21
CA ILE A 50 4.04 34.00 4.51
C ILE A 50 3.11 33.10 5.32
N LEU A 51 1.81 33.43 5.38
CA LEU A 51 0.82 32.63 6.12
C LEU A 51 0.70 31.23 5.54
N LEU A 52 0.71 31.05 4.22
CA LEU A 52 0.74 29.75 3.57
C LEU A 52 1.98 28.95 3.97
N THR A 53 3.15 29.58 3.96
CA THR A 53 4.40 28.94 4.38
C THR A 53 4.33 28.49 5.84
N ILE A 54 3.90 29.38 6.76
CA ILE A 54 3.80 29.07 8.19
C ILE A 54 2.79 27.94 8.43
N PHE A 55 1.61 28.00 7.81
CA PHE A 55 0.57 26.97 7.94
C PHE A 55 1.09 25.60 7.49
N THR A 56 1.79 25.55 6.36
CA THR A 56 2.37 24.30 5.83
C THR A 56 3.43 23.74 6.78
N VAL A 57 4.32 24.58 7.32
CA VAL A 57 5.34 24.14 8.28
C VAL A 57 4.72 23.59 9.56
N ILE A 58 3.68 24.23 10.08
CA ILE A 58 2.97 23.76 11.29
C ILE A 58 2.28 22.41 11.00
N SER A 59 1.53 22.32 9.91
CA SER A 59 0.83 21.09 9.51
C SER A 59 1.82 19.94 9.31
N LEU A 60 2.96 20.21 8.67
CA LEU A 60 4.03 19.23 8.48
C LEU A 60 4.60 18.76 9.84
N SER A 61 4.86 19.70 10.76
CA SER A 61 5.41 19.35 12.08
C SER A 61 4.49 18.42 12.86
N ILE A 62 3.17 18.66 12.81
CA ILE A 62 2.15 17.79 13.43
C ILE A 62 2.16 16.40 12.79
N SER A 63 2.17 16.35 11.45
CA SER A 63 2.19 15.08 10.70
C SER A 63 3.44 14.25 10.99
N VAL A 64 4.60 14.91 11.13
CA VAL A 64 5.88 14.24 11.46
C VAL A 64 5.84 13.64 12.87
N ILE A 65 5.36 14.38 13.85
CA ILE A 65 5.27 13.90 15.26
C ILE A 65 4.36 12.67 15.30
N TYR A 66 3.21 12.72 14.63
CA TYR A 66 2.30 11.59 14.54
C TYR A 66 2.97 10.38 13.87
N ALA A 67 3.59 10.59 12.71
CA ALA A 67 4.20 9.54 11.93
C ALA A 67 5.38 8.84 12.64
N ILE A 68 6.21 9.57 13.39
CA ILE A 68 7.32 8.97 14.14
C ILE A 68 6.82 8.06 15.27
N ASN A 69 5.65 8.36 15.84
CA ASN A 69 5.07 7.57 16.92
C ASN A 69 4.34 6.31 16.42
N GLU A 70 3.72 6.38 15.25
CA GLU A 70 2.83 5.33 14.73
C GLU A 70 3.53 4.38 13.74
N GLN A 71 4.58 4.85 13.04
CA GLN A 71 5.18 4.12 11.94
C GLN A 71 6.41 3.29 12.33
N ASP A 72 6.58 2.19 11.59
CA ASP A 72 7.70 1.27 11.77
C ASP A 72 9.06 1.92 11.46
N SER A 73 10.12 1.41 12.07
CA SER A 73 11.49 1.94 11.91
C SER A 73 11.98 1.94 10.45
N THR A 74 11.48 1.01 9.64
CA THR A 74 11.80 0.87 8.21
C THR A 74 11.25 2.01 7.35
N GLN A 75 10.15 2.65 7.78
CA GLN A 75 9.49 3.73 7.06
C GLN A 75 10.06 5.12 7.40
N ARG A 76 10.77 5.26 8.53
CA ARG A 76 11.31 6.54 9.00
C ARG A 76 12.17 7.31 7.98
N PRO A 77 13.07 6.69 7.20
CA PRO A 77 13.84 7.39 6.18
C PRO A 77 12.95 8.06 5.12
N TYR A 78 11.86 7.41 4.72
CA TYR A 78 10.90 7.95 3.76
C TYR A 78 10.10 9.12 4.34
N ILE A 79 9.74 9.06 5.63
CA ILE A 79 9.09 10.17 6.35
C ILE A 79 10.00 11.40 6.33
N PHE A 80 11.29 11.26 6.66
CA PHE A 80 12.23 12.38 6.62
C PHE A 80 12.41 12.95 5.20
N ALA A 81 12.55 12.11 4.19
CA ALA A 81 12.66 12.56 2.80
C ALA A 81 11.39 13.29 2.35
N TRP A 82 10.22 12.78 2.68
CA TRP A 82 8.92 13.42 2.42
C TRP A 82 8.82 14.77 3.11
N CYS A 83 9.27 14.90 4.36
CA CYS A 83 9.31 16.17 5.09
C CYS A 83 10.17 17.22 4.39
N ILE A 84 11.33 16.82 3.86
CA ILE A 84 12.22 17.72 3.10
C ILE A 84 11.51 18.22 1.83
N CYS A 85 10.83 17.35 1.09
CA CYS A 85 10.04 17.75 -0.07
C CYS A 85 8.96 18.77 0.30
N TRP A 86 8.24 18.57 1.41
CA TRP A 86 7.21 19.51 1.86
C TRP A 86 7.75 20.82 2.39
N LEU A 87 8.93 20.84 3.02
CA LEU A 87 9.60 22.10 3.36
C LEU A 87 9.95 22.92 2.12
N LEU A 88 10.41 22.25 1.06
CA LEU A 88 10.68 22.93 -0.22
C LEU A 88 9.39 23.44 -0.87
N ILE A 89 8.28 22.67 -0.82
CA ILE A 89 6.96 23.11 -1.27
C ILE A 89 6.46 24.31 -0.45
N ALA A 90 6.68 24.31 0.87
CA ALA A 90 6.27 25.39 1.76
C ALA A 90 6.90 26.75 1.43
N ILE A 91 8.13 26.75 0.93
CA ILE A 91 8.86 27.98 0.54
C ILE A 91 8.40 28.51 -0.84
N PHE A 92 7.77 27.66 -1.66
CA PHE A 92 7.43 27.98 -3.04
C PHE A 92 6.49 29.20 -3.19
N PRO A 93 5.42 29.39 -2.38
CA PRO A 93 4.55 30.55 -2.46
C PRO A 93 5.31 31.87 -2.29
N LEU A 94 6.22 31.91 -1.31
CA LEU A 94 7.00 33.10 -1.01
C LEU A 94 8.01 33.37 -2.12
N SER A 95 8.72 32.37 -2.62
CA SER A 95 9.67 32.51 -3.71
C SER A 95 9.01 32.98 -5.04
N THR A 96 7.83 32.43 -5.33
CA THR A 96 7.05 32.80 -6.53
C THR A 96 6.58 34.26 -6.45
N PHE A 97 6.08 34.68 -5.29
CA PHE A 97 5.68 36.07 -5.08
C PHE A 97 6.89 37.02 -5.18
N ASP A 98 8.00 36.74 -4.53
CA ASP A 98 9.20 37.58 -4.57
C ASP A 98 9.84 37.63 -5.97
N LEU A 99 9.80 36.54 -6.75
CA LEU A 99 10.26 36.52 -8.14
C LEU A 99 9.39 37.38 -9.03
N THR A 100 8.07 37.35 -8.89
CA THR A 100 7.14 38.14 -9.69
C THR A 100 7.26 39.63 -9.39
N THR A 101 7.47 40.01 -8.13
CA THR A 101 7.58 41.42 -7.69
C THR A 101 9.00 41.97 -7.80
N SER A 102 10.01 41.15 -8.09
CA SER A 102 11.42 41.56 -8.22
C SER A 102 11.63 42.62 -9.34
N GLN A 103 12.71 43.38 -9.24
CA GLN A 103 13.10 44.37 -10.30
C GLN A 103 13.88 43.76 -11.48
N LYS A 104 13.91 42.41 -11.61
CA LYS A 104 14.58 41.73 -12.72
C LYS A 104 13.92 42.00 -14.06
N THR A 105 14.68 41.84 -15.15
CA THR A 105 14.14 41.98 -16.50
C THR A 105 13.05 40.95 -16.79
N LYS A 106 12.11 41.25 -17.69
CA LYS A 106 11.02 40.32 -18.05
C LYS A 106 11.54 38.95 -18.45
N LYS A 107 12.61 38.86 -19.23
CA LYS A 107 13.23 37.59 -19.68
C LYS A 107 13.78 36.78 -18.49
N GLN A 108 14.47 37.46 -17.57
CA GLN A 108 15.00 36.77 -16.37
C GLN A 108 13.87 36.27 -15.45
N LYS A 109 12.82 37.10 -15.23
CA LYS A 109 11.65 36.64 -14.43
C LYS A 109 11.01 35.42 -15.03
N THR A 110 10.74 35.40 -16.33
CA THR A 110 10.15 34.24 -17.02
C THR A 110 11.03 33.00 -16.86
N CYS A 111 12.33 33.13 -17.09
CA CYS A 111 13.27 32.00 -16.95
C CYS A 111 13.25 31.43 -15.52
N TYR A 112 13.39 32.28 -14.49
CA TYR A 112 13.37 31.83 -13.10
C TYR A 112 12.02 31.24 -12.68
N LEU A 113 10.90 31.81 -13.10
CA LEU A 113 9.58 31.28 -12.84
C LEU A 113 9.41 29.91 -13.49
N THR A 114 9.81 29.75 -14.76
CA THR A 114 9.73 28.46 -15.45
C THR A 114 10.52 27.37 -14.71
N ILE A 115 11.79 27.68 -14.34
CA ILE A 115 12.62 26.73 -13.57
C ILE A 115 11.94 26.42 -12.23
N SER A 116 11.46 27.42 -11.51
CA SER A 116 10.78 27.25 -10.22
C SER A 116 9.54 26.36 -10.34
N PHE A 117 8.71 26.54 -11.36
CA PHE A 117 7.55 25.70 -11.60
C PHE A 117 7.91 24.26 -11.95
N ILE A 118 8.91 24.04 -12.82
CA ILE A 118 9.40 22.70 -13.14
C ILE A 118 9.88 22.00 -11.86
N THR A 119 10.68 22.69 -11.04
CA THR A 119 11.17 22.17 -9.77
C THR A 119 10.02 21.85 -8.82
N PHE A 120 9.01 22.72 -8.72
CA PHE A 120 7.81 22.48 -7.90
C PHE A 120 7.08 21.20 -8.31
N PHE A 121 6.83 21.00 -9.60
CA PHE A 121 6.15 19.81 -10.09
C PHE A 121 6.97 18.52 -9.86
N LEU A 122 8.29 18.58 -10.04
CA LEU A 122 9.18 17.45 -9.75
C LEU A 122 9.16 17.08 -8.26
N ILE A 123 9.20 18.07 -7.37
CA ILE A 123 9.14 17.86 -5.93
C ILE A 123 7.76 17.33 -5.53
N LEU A 124 6.67 17.87 -6.10
CA LEU A 124 5.31 17.42 -5.81
C LEU A 124 5.12 15.94 -6.19
N SER A 125 5.57 15.55 -7.38
CA SER A 125 5.52 14.15 -7.83
C SER A 125 6.41 13.23 -6.98
N GLY A 126 7.62 13.68 -6.62
CA GLY A 126 8.51 12.95 -5.73
C GLY A 126 7.93 12.81 -4.32
N SER A 127 7.23 13.83 -3.81
CA SER A 127 6.60 13.79 -2.50
C SER A 127 5.47 12.77 -2.41
N GLU A 128 4.76 12.53 -3.50
CA GLU A 128 3.72 11.51 -3.58
C GLU A 128 4.29 10.10 -3.48
N PHE A 129 5.34 9.82 -4.26
CA PHE A 129 6.06 8.55 -4.14
C PHE A 129 6.57 8.31 -2.71
N LEU A 130 7.16 9.34 -2.09
CA LEU A 130 7.66 9.26 -0.72
C LEU A 130 6.53 9.13 0.29
N TYR A 131 5.37 9.75 0.06
CA TYR A 131 4.19 9.62 0.89
C TYR A 131 3.69 8.17 0.94
N ASN A 132 3.56 7.54 -0.23
CA ASN A 132 3.15 6.14 -0.29
C ASN A 132 4.12 5.21 0.44
N ARG A 133 5.44 5.49 0.37
CA ARG A 133 6.46 4.73 1.09
C ARG A 133 6.50 5.02 2.60
N ALA A 134 6.15 6.24 3.01
CA ALA A 134 6.21 6.69 4.40
C ALA A 134 4.95 6.33 5.20
N PHE A 135 3.78 6.40 4.57
CA PHE A 135 2.47 6.30 5.23
C PHE A 135 1.58 5.22 4.61
N GLY A 136 2.00 4.60 3.50
CA GLY A 136 1.29 3.48 2.91
C GLY A 136 1.35 2.26 3.82
N TYR A 137 0.30 1.46 3.78
CA TYR A 137 0.35 0.14 4.38
C TYR A 137 1.36 -0.71 3.62
N VAL A 138 2.20 -1.42 4.36
CA VAL A 138 3.12 -2.39 3.79
C VAL A 138 2.38 -3.71 3.73
N PHE A 139 2.01 -4.12 2.52
CA PHE A 139 1.56 -5.48 2.29
C PHE A 139 2.78 -6.31 1.94
N GLN A 140 3.07 -7.26 2.80
CA GLN A 140 4.20 -8.15 2.63
C GLN A 140 3.71 -9.59 2.64
N THR A 141 4.05 -10.32 1.59
CA THR A 141 4.00 -11.77 1.64
C THR A 141 5.17 -12.26 2.48
N GLU A 142 4.92 -13.16 3.42
CA GLU A 142 5.94 -13.65 4.33
C GLU A 142 6.14 -15.16 4.09
N ARG A 143 7.39 -15.59 4.16
CA ARG A 143 7.77 -17.00 4.11
C ARG A 143 8.57 -17.35 5.35
N PHE A 144 8.12 -18.38 6.05
CA PHE A 144 8.78 -18.92 7.22
C PHE A 144 9.09 -20.40 7.03
N GLU A 145 10.12 -20.88 7.70
CA GLU A 145 10.42 -22.30 7.85
C GLU A 145 10.30 -22.66 9.32
N LEU A 146 9.45 -23.62 9.65
CA LEU A 146 9.21 -24.10 11.01
C LEU A 146 9.56 -25.57 11.13
N SER A 147 9.56 -26.04 12.38
CA SER A 147 9.68 -27.46 12.67
C SER A 147 8.42 -28.21 12.21
N ILE A 148 8.59 -29.40 11.64
CA ILE A 148 7.47 -30.25 11.24
C ILE A 148 6.58 -30.65 12.43
N ASN A 149 7.12 -30.66 13.66
CA ASN A 149 6.35 -30.90 14.85
C ASN A 149 5.35 -29.80 15.15
N ASP A 150 5.69 -28.55 14.84
CA ASP A 150 4.80 -27.40 15.01
C ASP A 150 3.62 -27.48 14.04
N PHE A 151 3.88 -27.91 12.79
CA PHE A 151 2.82 -28.15 11.81
C PHE A 151 1.80 -29.17 12.34
N TYR A 152 2.26 -30.34 12.81
CA TYR A 152 1.36 -31.38 13.33
C TYR A 152 0.69 -31.05 14.67
N SER A 153 1.24 -30.10 15.40
CA SER A 153 0.58 -29.55 16.60
C SER A 153 -0.59 -28.65 16.22
N ASN A 154 -0.44 -27.89 15.14
CA ASN A 154 -1.47 -26.99 14.64
C ASN A 154 -2.53 -27.73 13.80
N HIS A 155 -2.14 -28.80 13.10
CA HIS A 155 -2.98 -29.59 12.21
C HIS A 155 -3.02 -31.07 12.65
N PRO A 156 -3.71 -31.40 13.76
CA PRO A 156 -3.78 -32.77 14.28
C PRO A 156 -4.49 -33.74 13.33
N GLU A 157 -5.30 -33.22 12.41
CA GLU A 157 -6.01 -33.97 11.35
C GLU A 157 -5.12 -34.35 10.16
N ALA A 158 -3.94 -33.76 10.02
CA ALA A 158 -3.03 -34.03 8.92
C ALA A 158 -2.40 -35.44 9.06
N ASP A 159 -2.34 -36.17 7.94
CA ASP A 159 -1.80 -37.55 7.97
C ASP A 159 -0.28 -37.57 7.98
N LYS A 160 0.29 -38.07 9.06
CA LYS A 160 1.75 -38.22 9.23
C LYS A 160 2.39 -39.26 8.30
N ASN A 161 1.57 -40.14 7.68
CA ASN A 161 2.05 -41.15 6.74
C ASN A 161 2.11 -40.66 5.29
N SER A 162 1.62 -39.46 5.00
CA SER A 162 1.76 -38.86 3.67
C SER A 162 3.21 -38.44 3.41
N ASP A 163 3.59 -38.31 2.14
CA ASP A 163 4.90 -37.77 1.78
C ASP A 163 4.92 -36.24 2.02
N ILE A 164 3.81 -35.56 1.68
CA ILE A 164 3.64 -34.12 1.81
C ILE A 164 2.20 -33.82 2.27
N ASN A 165 2.06 -32.87 3.19
CA ASN A 165 0.77 -32.26 3.53
C ASN A 165 0.78 -30.79 3.13
N ILE A 166 -0.32 -30.29 2.56
CA ILE A 166 -0.56 -28.87 2.29
C ILE A 166 -1.84 -28.50 3.01
N PHE A 167 -1.77 -27.49 3.86
CA PHE A 167 -2.92 -26.81 4.44
C PHE A 167 -3.01 -25.41 3.85
N ALA A 168 -4.20 -25.00 3.42
CA ALA A 168 -4.45 -23.64 2.95
C ALA A 168 -5.74 -23.10 3.58
N SER A 169 -5.69 -21.87 4.04
CA SER A 169 -6.85 -21.07 4.44
C SER A 169 -6.85 -19.79 3.64
N ILE A 170 -7.93 -19.53 2.93
CA ILE A 170 -8.10 -18.38 2.04
C ILE A 170 -9.36 -17.65 2.46
N GLN A 171 -9.23 -16.41 2.92
CA GLN A 171 -10.37 -15.56 3.25
C GLN A 171 -10.70 -14.67 2.05
N ASN A 172 -11.98 -14.64 1.70
CA ASN A 172 -12.51 -13.77 0.65
C ASN A 172 -13.76 -13.07 1.20
N GLY A 173 -13.57 -11.91 1.79
CA GLY A 173 -14.63 -11.18 2.46
C GLY A 173 -15.18 -11.96 3.68
N GLU A 174 -16.47 -12.33 3.63
CA GLU A 174 -17.15 -13.08 4.70
C GLU A 174 -16.96 -14.62 4.57
N ASP A 175 -16.40 -15.10 3.47
CA ASP A 175 -16.21 -16.53 3.22
C ASP A 175 -14.76 -16.95 3.50
N GLU A 176 -14.56 -18.11 4.11
CA GLU A 176 -13.27 -18.75 4.31
C GLU A 176 -13.26 -20.09 3.59
N PHE A 177 -12.29 -20.29 2.71
CA PHE A 177 -12.05 -21.57 2.06
C PHE A 177 -10.83 -22.21 2.72
N THR A 178 -11.00 -23.45 3.19
CA THR A 178 -9.89 -24.25 3.72
C THR A 178 -9.69 -25.50 2.89
N ALA A 179 -8.43 -25.81 2.60
CA ALA A 179 -8.04 -27.04 1.90
C ALA A 179 -6.95 -27.77 2.69
N ASN A 180 -7.13 -29.08 2.83
CA ASN A 180 -6.11 -29.99 3.37
C ASN A 180 -5.83 -31.06 2.30
N ILE A 181 -4.60 -31.06 1.77
CA ILE A 181 -4.16 -31.95 0.70
C ILE A 181 -3.07 -32.88 1.28
N ALA A 182 -3.30 -34.18 1.24
CA ALA A 182 -2.29 -35.16 1.59
C ALA A 182 -1.81 -35.89 0.33
N VAL A 183 -0.51 -35.86 0.08
CA VAL A 183 0.15 -36.46 -1.08
C VAL A 183 0.87 -37.76 -0.61
N TYR A 184 0.50 -38.86 -1.22
CA TYR A 184 1.13 -40.17 -1.03
C TYR A 184 1.84 -40.58 -2.31
N LYS A 185 2.62 -41.64 -2.23
CA LYS A 185 3.33 -42.17 -3.39
C LYS A 185 2.42 -42.46 -4.58
N ASP A 186 1.24 -43.02 -4.33
CA ASP A 186 0.34 -43.52 -5.38
C ASP A 186 -1.03 -42.80 -5.41
N SER A 187 -1.31 -41.90 -4.48
CA SER A 187 -2.59 -41.20 -4.38
C SER A 187 -2.45 -39.80 -3.82
N ILE A 188 -3.45 -38.96 -4.07
CA ILE A 188 -3.56 -37.62 -3.51
C ILE A 188 -4.99 -37.46 -2.99
N THR A 189 -5.13 -36.98 -1.77
CA THR A 189 -6.45 -36.71 -1.18
C THR A 189 -6.60 -35.23 -0.88
N LEU A 190 -7.78 -34.69 -1.15
CA LEU A 190 -8.17 -33.32 -0.81
C LEU A 190 -9.40 -33.38 0.10
N LYS A 191 -9.35 -32.64 1.19
CA LYS A 191 -10.52 -32.28 1.97
C LYS A 191 -10.63 -30.74 1.95
N ALA A 192 -11.62 -30.20 1.25
CA ALA A 192 -11.89 -28.79 1.20
C ALA A 192 -13.19 -28.47 1.94
N THR A 193 -13.25 -27.31 2.57
CA THR A 193 -14.43 -26.82 3.30
C THR A 193 -14.56 -25.33 3.07
N GLU A 194 -15.75 -24.91 2.67
CA GLU A 194 -16.13 -23.50 2.63
C GLU A 194 -16.91 -23.14 3.88
N LEU A 195 -16.45 -22.13 4.60
CA LEU A 195 -17.07 -21.63 5.82
C LEU A 195 -17.55 -20.20 5.56
N ARG A 196 -18.78 -19.92 5.91
CA ARG A 196 -19.35 -18.58 5.86
C ARG A 196 -19.44 -18.01 7.26
N TYR A 197 -18.94 -16.78 7.45
CA TYR A 197 -19.13 -16.04 8.67
C TYR A 197 -20.46 -15.32 8.64
N ILE A 198 -21.39 -15.71 9.50
CA ILE A 198 -22.64 -14.99 9.71
C ILE A 198 -22.41 -14.01 10.85
N SER A 199 -22.27 -12.73 10.51
CA SER A 199 -22.26 -11.66 11.50
C SER A 199 -23.70 -11.47 12.00
N SER A 200 -24.02 -12.02 13.19
CA SER A 200 -25.20 -11.56 13.91
C SER A 200 -24.83 -10.24 14.59
N GLU A 201 -25.68 -9.24 14.49
CA GLU A 201 -25.47 -7.87 15.02
C GLU A 201 -25.18 -7.79 16.53
N ILE A 202 -25.11 -8.91 17.25
CA ILE A 202 -24.89 -8.97 18.69
C ILE A 202 -23.91 -10.11 19.02
N ILE A 203 -22.59 -9.76 19.07
CA ILE A 203 -21.56 -10.39 19.94
C ILE A 203 -20.92 -11.73 19.53
N SER A 204 -21.40 -12.48 18.57
CA SER A 204 -20.68 -13.71 18.14
C SER A 204 -20.75 -13.90 16.63
N SER A 205 -19.57 -14.00 15.98
CA SER A 205 -19.51 -14.52 14.61
C SER A 205 -19.69 -16.05 14.67
N GLU A 206 -20.86 -16.56 14.27
CA GLU A 206 -21.05 -17.99 14.09
C GLU A 206 -20.51 -18.40 12.72
N LYS A 207 -19.56 -19.36 12.72
CA LYS A 207 -19.12 -20.03 11.49
C LYS A 207 -20.18 -21.05 11.08
N SER A 208 -20.78 -20.88 9.92
CA SER A 208 -21.66 -21.89 9.33
C SER A 208 -20.92 -22.59 8.20
N GLN A 209 -20.76 -23.90 8.30
CA GLN A 209 -20.22 -24.73 7.21
C GLN A 209 -21.20 -24.70 6.05
N LYS A 210 -20.77 -24.18 4.87
CA LYS A 210 -21.61 -24.06 3.69
C LYS A 210 -21.53 -25.33 2.84
N ASP A 211 -20.31 -25.71 2.50
CA ASP A 211 -20.05 -26.92 1.72
C ASP A 211 -18.75 -27.61 2.16
N SER A 212 -18.69 -28.93 2.04
CA SER A 212 -17.46 -29.69 2.20
C SER A 212 -17.29 -30.67 1.05
N CYS A 213 -16.09 -30.72 0.48
CA CYS A 213 -15.73 -31.57 -0.61
C CYS A 213 -14.60 -32.52 -0.19
N TYR A 214 -14.71 -33.79 -0.56
CA TYR A 214 -13.64 -34.76 -0.43
C TYR A 214 -13.35 -35.38 -1.80
N ARG A 215 -12.09 -35.30 -2.23
CA ARG A 215 -11.63 -35.83 -3.52
C ARG A 215 -10.36 -36.64 -3.33
N ASN A 216 -10.22 -37.70 -4.11
CA ASN A 216 -9.04 -38.56 -4.13
C ASN A 216 -8.50 -38.78 -5.54
N ASP A 217 -8.98 -38.00 -6.51
CA ASP A 217 -8.68 -38.08 -7.93
C ASP A 217 -8.00 -36.81 -8.49
N LEU A 218 -7.31 -36.07 -7.62
CA LEU A 218 -6.63 -34.84 -8.05
C LEU A 218 -5.52 -35.13 -9.07
N PRO A 219 -5.42 -34.28 -10.12
CA PRO A 219 -4.31 -34.36 -11.07
C PRO A 219 -2.96 -34.17 -10.37
N ARG A 220 -2.10 -35.18 -10.48
CA ARG A 220 -0.78 -35.14 -9.82
C ARG A 220 0.08 -33.97 -10.27
N ASP A 221 0.03 -33.67 -11.57
CA ASP A 221 0.81 -32.56 -12.17
C ASP A 221 0.40 -31.21 -11.55
N LEU A 222 -0.91 -30.98 -11.36
CA LEU A 222 -1.41 -29.74 -10.76
C LEU A 222 -0.95 -29.58 -9.29
N VAL A 223 -0.99 -30.67 -8.52
CA VAL A 223 -0.54 -30.64 -7.12
C VAL A 223 0.98 -30.47 -7.04
N GLN A 224 1.72 -31.11 -7.96
CA GLN A 224 3.17 -30.94 -8.05
C GLN A 224 3.55 -29.48 -8.37
N ASP A 225 2.85 -28.83 -9.30
CA ASP A 225 3.02 -27.43 -9.60
C ASP A 225 2.77 -26.52 -8.38
N ILE A 226 1.74 -26.84 -7.57
CA ILE A 226 1.46 -26.09 -6.32
C ILE A 226 2.61 -26.28 -5.32
N ILE A 227 3.11 -27.49 -5.17
CA ILE A 227 4.25 -27.81 -4.27
C ILE A 227 5.49 -27.00 -4.69
N GLU A 228 5.80 -26.98 -6.00
CA GLU A 228 6.94 -26.24 -6.53
C GLU A 228 6.77 -24.73 -6.31
N GLU A 229 5.59 -24.20 -6.57
CA GLU A 229 5.27 -22.78 -6.38
C GLU A 229 5.42 -22.37 -4.90
N ILE A 230 4.93 -23.17 -3.94
CA ILE A 230 5.14 -22.93 -2.50
C ILE A 230 6.62 -23.04 -2.14
N THR A 231 7.31 -24.08 -2.65
CA THR A 231 8.71 -24.36 -2.30
C THR A 231 9.65 -23.23 -2.75
N TYR A 232 9.42 -22.67 -3.94
CA TYR A 232 10.25 -21.63 -4.52
C TYR A 232 9.64 -20.22 -4.43
N TYR A 233 8.58 -20.06 -3.63
CA TYR A 233 7.90 -18.78 -3.47
C TYR A 233 8.87 -17.68 -3.01
N GLN A 234 8.86 -16.57 -3.74
CA GLN A 234 9.65 -15.40 -3.41
C GLN A 234 8.73 -14.36 -2.73
N PRO A 235 9.05 -13.94 -1.49
CA PRO A 235 8.26 -12.91 -0.83
C PRO A 235 8.20 -11.61 -1.63
N GLU A 236 7.03 -11.04 -1.73
CA GLU A 236 6.75 -9.77 -2.40
C GLU A 236 6.44 -8.70 -1.35
N ILE A 237 6.88 -7.48 -1.61
CA ILE A 237 6.62 -6.32 -0.76
C ILE A 237 5.97 -5.24 -1.63
N GLU A 238 4.75 -4.86 -1.30
CA GLU A 238 4.07 -3.75 -1.94
C GLU A 238 3.77 -2.64 -0.93
N TYR A 239 3.97 -1.40 -1.35
CA TYR A 239 3.68 -0.22 -0.56
C TYR A 239 2.54 0.53 -1.24
N THR A 240 1.35 0.37 -0.73
CA THR A 240 0.17 1.06 -1.28
C THR A 240 -0.54 1.88 -0.22
N TRP A 241 -1.21 2.92 -0.66
CA TRP A 241 -2.10 3.68 0.19
C TRP A 241 -3.52 3.14 0.02
N VAL A 242 -4.02 2.52 1.07
CA VAL A 242 -5.39 2.00 1.09
C VAL A 242 -6.28 3.11 1.65
N GLY A 243 -6.97 3.79 0.75
CA GLY A 243 -7.91 4.88 1.12
C GLY A 243 -9.18 4.39 1.79
N ASP A 244 -9.52 3.12 1.61
CA ASP A 244 -10.65 2.47 2.24
C ASP A 244 -10.16 1.27 3.05
N LEU A 245 -10.63 1.16 4.29
CA LEU A 245 -10.46 -0.01 5.15
C LEU A 245 -11.36 -1.15 4.63
N CYS A 246 -11.15 -1.56 3.39
CA CYS A 246 -11.75 -2.78 2.89
C CYS A 246 -11.01 -3.96 3.52
N PHE A 247 -11.75 -4.92 4.05
CA PHE A 247 -11.20 -6.18 4.51
C PHE A 247 -10.55 -6.88 3.31
N HIS A 248 -9.21 -6.83 3.27
CA HIS A 248 -8.48 -7.51 2.20
C HIS A 248 -8.49 -9.01 2.45
N PRO A 249 -8.66 -9.82 1.41
CA PRO A 249 -8.58 -11.25 1.54
C PRO A 249 -7.19 -11.65 2.06
N PHE A 250 -7.18 -12.56 3.03
CA PHE A 250 -5.97 -13.11 3.62
C PHE A 250 -5.84 -14.57 3.23
N ALA A 251 -4.67 -14.96 2.76
CA ALA A 251 -4.38 -16.36 2.49
C ALA A 251 -3.19 -16.84 3.32
N PHE A 252 -3.34 -18.01 3.88
CA PHE A 252 -2.34 -18.70 4.66
C PHE A 252 -2.13 -20.11 4.07
N VAL A 253 -0.89 -20.44 3.72
CA VAL A 253 -0.56 -21.73 3.12
C VAL A 253 0.61 -22.35 3.86
N GLU A 254 0.42 -23.57 4.34
CA GLU A 254 1.45 -24.37 4.99
C GLU A 254 1.74 -25.63 4.19
N LEU A 255 3.01 -25.94 3.96
CA LEU A 255 3.48 -27.16 3.33
C LEU A 255 4.41 -27.90 4.27
N ALA A 256 4.03 -29.11 4.69
CA ALA A 256 4.90 -30.00 5.45
C ALA A 256 5.42 -31.12 4.54
N ASN A 257 6.75 -31.24 4.44
CA ASN A 257 7.43 -32.30 3.71
C ASN A 257 8.00 -33.30 4.72
N ASN A 258 7.36 -34.46 4.82
CA ASN A 258 7.74 -35.51 5.79
C ASN A 258 9.08 -36.15 5.45
N LYS A 259 9.48 -36.21 4.17
CA LYS A 259 10.76 -36.79 3.76
C LYS A 259 11.96 -35.98 4.25
N ASN A 260 11.81 -34.65 4.24
CA ASN A 260 12.88 -33.72 4.62
C ASN A 260 12.71 -33.15 6.03
N ALA A 261 11.60 -33.49 6.71
CA ALA A 261 11.21 -32.96 8.01
C ALA A 261 11.16 -31.41 8.04
N THR A 262 10.74 -30.79 6.93
CA THR A 262 10.67 -29.33 6.76
C THR A 262 9.23 -28.86 6.60
N THR A 263 8.95 -27.65 7.09
CA THR A 263 7.66 -26.97 6.89
C THR A 263 7.89 -25.57 6.36
N ILE A 264 7.17 -25.23 5.32
CA ILE A 264 7.14 -23.88 4.73
C ILE A 264 5.78 -23.28 5.03
N ILE A 265 5.78 -22.06 5.54
CA ILE A 265 4.57 -21.26 5.79
C ILE A 265 4.64 -20.02 4.95
N LEU A 266 3.58 -19.78 4.18
CA LEU A 266 3.36 -18.55 3.43
C LEU A 266 2.19 -17.80 4.04
N LYS A 267 2.41 -16.53 4.40
CA LYS A 267 1.34 -15.58 4.69
C LYS A 267 1.20 -14.64 3.51
N LEU A 268 0.01 -14.62 2.95
CA LEU A 268 -0.34 -13.89 1.76
C LEU A 268 -1.41 -12.84 2.16
N PRO A 269 -0.98 -11.62 2.57
CA PRO A 269 -1.88 -10.64 3.20
C PRO A 269 -2.91 -10.05 2.26
N ASP A 270 -2.65 -10.08 0.94
CA ASP A 270 -3.54 -9.55 -0.07
C ASP A 270 -3.54 -10.47 -1.29
N ILE A 271 -4.72 -10.87 -1.75
CA ILE A 271 -4.89 -11.74 -2.91
C ILE A 271 -5.20 -10.91 -4.17
N ASP A 272 -5.48 -9.62 -4.01
CA ASP A 272 -5.83 -8.73 -5.11
C ASP A 272 -4.62 -8.18 -5.89
N GLU A 273 -4.80 -7.13 -6.66
CA GLU A 273 -3.95 -6.63 -7.74
C GLU A 273 -2.45 -6.42 -7.40
N TYR A 274 -2.10 -6.36 -6.10
CA TYR A 274 -0.76 -5.97 -5.66
C TYR A 274 0.24 -7.12 -5.56
N HIS A 275 -0.23 -8.37 -5.39
CA HIS A 275 0.62 -9.55 -5.22
C HIS A 275 0.24 -10.65 -6.23
N PRO A 276 0.66 -10.51 -7.50
CA PRO A 276 0.24 -11.42 -8.57
C PRO A 276 0.63 -12.88 -8.32
N ASN A 277 1.79 -13.16 -7.69
CA ASN A 277 2.20 -14.52 -7.37
C ASN A 277 1.35 -15.12 -6.25
N ALA A 278 1.03 -14.31 -5.21
CA ALA A 278 0.14 -14.73 -4.13
C ALA A 278 -1.28 -15.01 -4.64
N GLN A 279 -1.80 -14.14 -5.49
CA GLN A 279 -3.09 -14.32 -6.15
C GLN A 279 -3.13 -15.56 -7.04
N HIS A 280 -2.07 -15.80 -7.80
CA HIS A 280 -1.96 -16.98 -8.66
C HIS A 280 -1.99 -18.27 -7.84
N LEU A 281 -1.17 -18.37 -6.79
CA LEU A 281 -1.10 -19.53 -5.90
C LEU A 281 -2.45 -19.78 -5.20
N ALA A 282 -3.06 -18.75 -4.63
CA ALA A 282 -4.33 -18.86 -3.94
C ALA A 282 -5.46 -19.32 -4.89
N LYS A 283 -5.56 -18.74 -6.10
CA LYS A 283 -6.53 -19.17 -7.12
C LYS A 283 -6.30 -20.60 -7.57
N LYS A 284 -5.06 -21.01 -7.73
CA LYS A 284 -4.69 -22.36 -8.11
C LYS A 284 -5.13 -23.38 -7.06
N ILE A 285 -4.92 -23.08 -5.77
CA ILE A 285 -5.39 -23.93 -4.67
C ILE A 285 -6.93 -23.95 -4.61
N ALA A 286 -7.59 -22.82 -4.74
CA ALA A 286 -9.04 -22.73 -4.71
C ALA A 286 -9.73 -23.40 -5.92
N SER A 287 -9.00 -23.65 -6.99
CA SER A 287 -9.52 -24.37 -8.18
C SER A 287 -9.47 -25.89 -8.08
N LEU A 288 -8.85 -26.46 -7.04
CA LEU A 288 -8.79 -27.90 -6.78
C LEU A 288 -10.15 -28.47 -6.36
#